data_29ac2fd2fbace8f8c8b2e0ce21dc0425
#
_entry.id   29ac2fd2fbace8f8c8b2e0ce21dc0425
#
_cell.length_a   1.000
_cell.length_b   1.000
_cell.length_c   1.000
_cell.angle_alpha   90.00
_cell.angle_beta   90.00
_cell.angle_gamma   90.00
#
_symmetry.space_group_name_H-M   'P 1'
#
loop_
_entity.id
_entity.type
_entity.pdbx_description
1 polymer ?
#
loop_
_entity_poly.entity_id
_entity_poly.type
_entity_poly.pdbx_seq_one_letter_code
_entity_poly.pdbx_strand_id
1 'polypeptide(L)'
;MFKSILMSAAFIALVAPAVASPMPAPPTKAYTAPAAEACTATTIRVYFRNGEAMLSPHARDVIAATQDKLASCSILSIDMVAVSADGRTMDEVTELASDRLTIVAEALKNEGLLTRPASARIDTDFSEEVVGRPMARQVEVTLAAYNPAIG
;
A
#
# COMPACT_ATOMS: atom_id res chain seq x y z
N MET A 1 72.15 60.95 0.45
CA MET A 1 72.93 59.73 0.58
C MET A 1 72.32 58.89 1.71
N PHE A 2 71.34 58.08 1.45
CA PHE A 2 70.81 57.11 2.43
C PHE A 2 70.55 55.77 1.75
N LYS A 3 71.27 54.76 2.17
CA LYS A 3 71.21 53.40 1.71
C LYS A 3 70.11 52.70 2.51
N SER A 4 69.01 52.31 1.83
CA SER A 4 68.01 51.47 2.46
C SER A 4 68.29 50.01 2.17
N ILE A 5 68.47 49.27 3.23
CA ILE A 5 68.65 47.81 3.19
C ILE A 5 67.28 47.18 3.32
N LEU A 6 66.86 46.41 2.32
CA LEU A 6 65.68 45.61 2.31
C LEU A 6 66.02 44.23 2.90
N MET A 7 65.47 43.93 4.05
CA MET A 7 65.49 42.58 4.65
C MET A 7 64.27 41.79 4.10
N SER A 8 64.54 40.80 3.30
CA SER A 8 63.50 39.80 2.88
C SER A 8 63.43 38.70 3.94
N ALA A 9 62.30 38.63 4.62
CA ALA A 9 61.97 37.51 5.49
C ALA A 9 61.26 36.43 4.69
N ALA A 10 61.90 35.28 4.51
CA ALA A 10 61.31 34.12 3.90
C ALA A 10 60.48 33.34 4.93
N PHE A 11 59.15 33.34 4.74
CA PHE A 11 58.27 32.47 5.52
C PHE A 11 58.23 31.10 4.87
N ILE A 12 58.79 30.10 5.55
CA ILE A 12 58.65 28.68 5.21
C ILE A 12 57.36 28.17 5.84
N ALA A 13 56.32 28.01 5.05
CA ALA A 13 55.09 27.35 5.50
C ALA A 13 55.29 25.83 5.51
N LEU A 14 55.34 25.25 6.73
CA LEU A 14 55.26 23.81 6.88
C LEU A 14 53.83 23.35 6.58
N VAL A 15 53.62 22.75 5.43
CA VAL A 15 52.40 22.03 5.11
C VAL A 15 52.52 20.64 5.71
N ALA A 16 51.78 20.38 6.80
CA ALA A 16 51.66 19.05 7.36
C ALA A 16 50.68 18.23 6.50
N PRO A 17 51.04 17.03 6.04
CA PRO A 17 50.10 16.16 5.35
C PRO A 17 49.00 15.69 6.32
N ALA A 18 47.77 16.05 6.06
CA ALA A 18 46.63 15.52 6.76
C ALA A 18 46.47 14.04 6.38
N VAL A 19 46.82 13.15 7.29
CA VAL A 19 46.58 11.71 7.15
C VAL A 19 45.08 11.51 7.35
N ALA A 20 44.34 11.44 6.25
CA ALA A 20 42.94 11.04 6.28
C ALA A 20 42.84 9.59 6.76
N SER A 21 42.41 9.38 7.99
CA SER A 21 42.08 8.05 8.50
C SER A 21 40.96 7.46 7.63
N PRO A 22 41.13 6.26 7.07
CA PRO A 22 40.05 5.63 6.31
C PRO A 22 38.86 5.44 7.25
N MET A 23 37.72 6.03 6.87
CA MET A 23 36.45 5.81 7.56
C MET A 23 36.16 4.30 7.54
N PRO A 24 35.83 3.68 8.69
CA PRO A 24 35.42 2.28 8.69
C PRO A 24 34.21 2.15 7.78
N ALA A 25 34.28 1.20 6.85
CA ALA A 25 33.17 0.90 5.97
C ALA A 25 31.91 0.61 6.81
N PRO A 26 30.75 1.17 6.47
CA PRO A 26 29.52 0.87 7.18
C PRO A 26 29.31 -0.65 7.14
N PRO A 27 28.88 -1.28 8.26
CA PRO A 27 28.63 -2.70 8.27
C PRO A 27 27.60 -3.02 7.20
N THR A 28 27.99 -3.72 6.17
CA THR A 28 27.10 -4.33 5.19
C THR A 28 26.31 -5.43 5.91
N LYS A 29 25.31 -5.03 6.69
CA LYS A 29 24.24 -5.95 7.03
C LYS A 29 23.58 -6.27 5.70
N ALA A 30 23.86 -7.45 5.18
CA ALA A 30 23.08 -8.00 4.10
C ALA A 30 21.61 -7.88 4.56
N TYR A 31 20.82 -7.03 3.89
CA TYR A 31 19.38 -6.98 4.10
C TYR A 31 18.87 -8.34 3.63
N THR A 32 18.73 -9.25 4.57
CA THR A 32 17.96 -10.46 4.34
C THR A 32 16.52 -9.95 4.28
N ALA A 33 15.98 -9.85 3.07
CA ALA A 33 14.57 -9.60 2.90
C ALA A 33 13.81 -10.58 3.81
N PRO A 34 12.86 -10.11 4.62
CA PRO A 34 12.09 -11.01 5.47
C PRO A 34 11.53 -12.11 4.58
N ALA A 35 11.95 -13.35 4.87
CA ALA A 35 11.49 -14.50 4.11
C ALA A 35 9.98 -14.55 4.22
N ALA A 36 9.32 -14.35 3.08
CA ALA A 36 7.97 -14.82 2.74
C ALA A 36 6.90 -14.82 3.85
N GLU A 37 6.69 -13.70 4.55
CA GLU A 37 5.40 -13.43 5.19
C GLU A 37 4.32 -13.12 4.12
N ALA A 38 4.68 -13.23 2.87
CA ALA A 38 3.94 -12.68 1.74
C ALA A 38 2.56 -13.32 1.52
N CYS A 39 2.31 -14.53 1.97
CA CYS A 39 1.07 -15.25 1.67
C CYS A 39 0.16 -15.41 2.90
N THR A 40 0.00 -14.34 3.66
CA THR A 40 -1.00 -14.27 4.74
C THR A 40 -2.32 -13.73 4.21
N ALA A 41 -3.41 -14.04 4.91
CA ALA A 41 -4.71 -13.43 4.61
C ALA A 41 -4.58 -11.89 4.60
N THR A 42 -5.07 -11.28 3.54
CA THR A 42 -4.99 -9.84 3.34
C THR A 42 -6.40 -9.28 3.21
N THR A 43 -6.71 -8.28 4.00
CA THR A 43 -7.98 -7.55 3.93
C THR A 43 -7.74 -6.14 3.41
N ILE A 44 -8.47 -5.76 2.38
CA ILE A 44 -8.49 -4.39 1.86
C ILE A 44 -9.88 -3.80 1.96
N ARG A 45 -9.97 -2.47 2.12
CA ARG A 45 -11.22 -1.74 2.18
C ARG A 45 -11.26 -0.70 1.08
N VAL A 46 -12.28 -0.81 0.25
CA VAL A 46 -12.55 0.09 -0.86
C VAL A 46 -13.68 1.02 -0.47
N TYR A 47 -13.38 2.31 -0.35
CA TYR A 47 -14.36 3.34 0.03
C TYR A 47 -14.94 4.03 -1.21
N PHE A 48 -16.22 4.36 -1.13
CA PHE A 48 -16.96 5.02 -2.19
C PHE A 48 -17.43 6.41 -1.78
N ARG A 49 -17.70 7.25 -2.77
CA ARG A 49 -18.39 8.51 -2.54
C ARG A 49 -19.86 8.26 -2.30
N ASN A 50 -20.51 9.25 -1.69
CA ASN A 50 -21.94 9.18 -1.40
C ASN A 50 -22.74 9.00 -2.68
N GLY A 51 -23.60 7.98 -2.74
CA GLY A 51 -24.44 7.67 -3.88
C GLY A 51 -23.71 7.19 -5.14
N GLU A 52 -22.41 6.90 -5.06
CA GLU A 52 -21.61 6.46 -6.22
C GLU A 52 -21.12 5.02 -6.04
N ALA A 53 -21.00 4.32 -7.18
CA ALA A 53 -20.37 3.00 -7.30
C ALA A 53 -19.13 3.05 -8.19
N MET A 54 -18.40 4.16 -8.20
CA MET A 54 -17.17 4.34 -8.98
C MET A 54 -15.93 4.20 -8.10
N LEU A 55 -14.93 3.45 -8.59
CA LEU A 55 -13.63 3.36 -7.92
C LEU A 55 -12.84 4.66 -8.06
N SER A 56 -12.38 5.19 -6.93
CA SER A 56 -11.42 6.27 -6.92
C SER A 56 -10.06 5.81 -7.47
N PRO A 57 -9.18 6.71 -7.94
CA PRO A 57 -7.82 6.37 -8.30
C PRO A 57 -7.08 5.63 -7.17
N HIS A 58 -7.20 6.13 -5.94
CA HIS A 58 -6.59 5.51 -4.77
C HIS A 58 -7.09 4.06 -4.53
N ALA A 59 -8.38 3.80 -4.74
CA ALA A 59 -8.92 2.44 -4.61
C ALA A 59 -8.30 1.47 -5.64
N ARG A 60 -8.08 1.94 -6.87
CA ARG A 60 -7.39 1.15 -7.90
C ARG A 60 -5.94 0.88 -7.52
N ASP A 61 -5.22 1.89 -7.01
CA ASP A 61 -3.84 1.74 -6.56
C ASP A 61 -3.72 0.72 -5.43
N VAL A 62 -4.68 0.70 -4.49
CA VAL A 62 -4.72 -0.29 -3.40
C VAL A 62 -4.93 -1.72 -3.94
N ILE A 63 -5.81 -1.89 -4.93
CA ILE A 63 -6.05 -3.20 -5.55
C ILE A 63 -4.80 -3.66 -6.31
N ALA A 64 -4.17 -2.78 -7.10
CA ALA A 64 -2.93 -3.09 -7.82
C ALA A 64 -1.78 -3.44 -6.86
N ALA A 65 -1.58 -2.66 -5.79
CA ALA A 65 -0.58 -2.96 -4.77
C ALA A 65 -0.84 -4.29 -4.05
N THR A 66 -2.11 -4.69 -3.93
CA THR A 66 -2.47 -5.99 -3.37
C THR A 66 -2.10 -7.13 -4.33
N GLN A 67 -2.28 -6.93 -5.63
CA GLN A 67 -1.83 -7.88 -6.65
C GLN A 67 -0.31 -8.05 -6.58
N ASP A 68 0.46 -6.96 -6.52
CA ASP A 68 1.92 -7.02 -6.42
C ASP A 68 2.36 -7.79 -5.16
N LYS A 69 1.70 -7.52 -4.03
CA LYS A 69 1.97 -8.21 -2.76
C LYS A 69 1.69 -9.71 -2.84
N LEU A 70 0.66 -10.12 -3.56
CA LEU A 70 0.21 -11.52 -3.66
C LEU A 70 0.68 -12.21 -4.95
N ALA A 71 1.56 -11.59 -5.74
CA ALA A 71 1.99 -12.11 -7.06
C ALA A 71 2.62 -13.51 -7.01
N SER A 72 3.28 -13.88 -5.90
CA SER A 72 3.87 -15.21 -5.69
C SER A 72 2.98 -16.17 -4.90
N CYS A 73 1.76 -15.76 -4.56
CA CYS A 73 0.84 -16.51 -3.71
C CYS A 73 -0.27 -17.16 -4.54
N SER A 74 -0.76 -18.29 -4.05
CA SER A 74 -1.99 -18.90 -4.55
C SER A 74 -3.17 -18.45 -3.71
N ILE A 75 -4.21 -17.90 -4.33
CA ILE A 75 -5.42 -17.46 -3.65
C ILE A 75 -6.32 -18.66 -3.40
N LEU A 76 -6.73 -18.84 -2.14
CA LEU A 76 -7.61 -19.91 -1.68
C LEU A 76 -9.08 -19.51 -1.74
N SER A 77 -9.40 -18.35 -1.18
CA SER A 77 -10.76 -17.81 -1.16
C SER A 77 -10.75 -16.30 -1.23
N ILE A 78 -11.85 -15.75 -1.71
CA ILE A 78 -12.09 -14.31 -1.78
C ILE A 78 -13.48 -14.08 -1.19
N ASP A 79 -13.53 -13.29 -0.13
CA ASP A 79 -14.77 -12.91 0.53
C ASP A 79 -14.95 -11.40 0.41
N MET A 80 -16.10 -10.98 -0.11
CA MET A 80 -16.44 -9.57 -0.28
C MET A 80 -17.68 -9.23 0.53
N VAL A 81 -17.60 -8.15 1.29
CA VAL A 81 -18.72 -7.64 2.08
C VAL A 81 -18.94 -6.18 1.72
N ALA A 82 -20.10 -5.87 1.17
CA ALA A 82 -20.49 -4.48 0.91
C ALA A 82 -21.32 -3.92 2.05
N VAL A 83 -20.96 -2.72 2.49
CA VAL A 83 -21.76 -1.90 3.38
C VAL A 83 -22.19 -0.65 2.61
N SER A 84 -23.48 -0.39 2.57
CA SER A 84 -24.05 0.80 1.94
C SER A 84 -25.17 1.35 2.82
N ALA A 85 -24.95 2.52 3.38
CA ALA A 85 -25.93 3.19 4.24
C ALA A 85 -26.26 4.59 3.71
N ASP A 86 -26.06 4.82 2.42
CA ASP A 86 -26.21 6.12 1.74
C ASP A 86 -27.37 6.14 0.73
N GLY A 87 -28.21 5.11 0.71
CA GLY A 87 -29.49 5.11 0.01
C GLY A 87 -30.61 5.71 0.86
N ARG A 88 -31.69 6.13 0.21
CA ARG A 88 -32.88 6.67 0.88
C ARG A 88 -33.86 5.57 1.29
N THR A 89 -33.81 4.45 0.58
CA THR A 89 -34.64 3.27 0.81
C THR A 89 -33.75 2.03 0.89
N MET A 90 -34.27 0.94 1.46
CA MET A 90 -33.54 -0.33 1.52
C MET A 90 -33.25 -0.88 0.13
N ASP A 91 -34.11 -0.65 -0.85
CA ASP A 91 -33.90 -1.08 -2.22
C ASP A 91 -32.71 -0.33 -2.85
N GLU A 92 -32.65 1.00 -2.70
CA GLU A 92 -31.52 1.82 -3.16
C GLU A 92 -30.21 1.42 -2.47
N VAL A 93 -30.24 1.14 -1.17
CA VAL A 93 -29.08 0.66 -0.39
C VAL A 93 -28.56 -0.65 -0.95
N THR A 94 -29.47 -1.59 -1.21
CA THR A 94 -29.13 -2.92 -1.71
C THR A 94 -28.61 -2.86 -3.15
N GLU A 95 -29.24 -2.08 -4.01
CA GLU A 95 -28.79 -1.86 -5.39
C GLU A 95 -27.41 -1.24 -5.43
N LEU A 96 -27.19 -0.16 -4.67
CA LEU A 96 -25.89 0.52 -4.61
C LEU A 96 -24.79 -0.39 -4.05
N ALA A 97 -25.10 -1.21 -3.05
CA ALA A 97 -24.17 -2.20 -2.50
C ALA A 97 -23.83 -3.28 -3.54
N SER A 98 -24.80 -3.75 -4.30
CA SER A 98 -24.61 -4.73 -5.39
C SER A 98 -23.74 -4.17 -6.51
N ASP A 99 -23.97 -2.94 -6.92
CA ASP A 99 -23.17 -2.25 -7.94
C ASP A 99 -21.72 -2.09 -7.47
N ARG A 100 -21.50 -1.71 -6.22
CA ARG A 100 -20.15 -1.60 -5.60
C ARG A 100 -19.42 -2.93 -5.58
N LEU A 101 -20.12 -4.02 -5.22
CA LEU A 101 -19.55 -5.38 -5.28
C LEU A 101 -19.13 -5.74 -6.71
N THR A 102 -19.98 -5.47 -7.69
CA THR A 102 -19.71 -5.75 -9.10
C THR A 102 -18.46 -5.00 -9.58
N ILE A 103 -18.37 -3.70 -9.31
CA ILE A 103 -17.24 -2.85 -9.73
C ILE A 103 -15.92 -3.30 -9.06
N VAL A 104 -15.96 -3.69 -7.78
CA VAL A 104 -14.77 -4.22 -7.09
C VAL A 104 -14.38 -5.58 -7.65
N ALA A 105 -15.33 -6.46 -7.90
CA ALA A 105 -15.07 -7.77 -8.50
C ALA A 105 -14.44 -7.65 -9.91
N GLU A 106 -14.93 -6.72 -10.73
CA GLU A 106 -14.34 -6.43 -12.04
C GLU A 106 -12.90 -5.91 -11.91
N ALA A 107 -12.64 -5.01 -10.96
CA ALA A 107 -11.29 -4.51 -10.72
C ALA A 107 -10.34 -5.63 -10.25
N LEU A 108 -10.77 -6.47 -9.31
CA LEU A 108 -9.98 -7.62 -8.85
C LEU A 108 -9.71 -8.62 -10.00
N LYS A 109 -10.68 -8.80 -10.88
CA LYS A 109 -10.53 -9.66 -12.07
C LYS A 109 -9.52 -9.07 -13.05
N ASN A 110 -9.58 -7.77 -13.31
CA ASN A 110 -8.67 -7.08 -14.23
C ASN A 110 -7.21 -7.12 -13.72
N GLU A 111 -7.01 -7.07 -12.41
CA GLU A 111 -5.69 -7.25 -11.79
C GLU A 111 -5.29 -8.73 -11.61
N GLY A 112 -6.12 -9.67 -12.06
CA GLY A 112 -5.82 -11.11 -11.96
C GLY A 112 -5.93 -11.70 -10.55
N LEU A 113 -6.50 -10.97 -9.60
CA LEU A 113 -6.74 -11.45 -8.23
C LEU A 113 -7.94 -12.39 -8.15
N LEU A 114 -8.97 -12.17 -8.97
CA LEU A 114 -10.18 -12.98 -8.98
C LEU A 114 -9.97 -14.24 -9.84
N THR A 115 -9.19 -15.19 -9.33
CA THR A 115 -8.88 -16.47 -10.02
C THR A 115 -9.88 -17.57 -9.71
N ARG A 116 -10.75 -17.36 -8.74
CA ARG A 116 -11.79 -18.30 -8.27
C ARG A 116 -13.11 -17.57 -8.02
N PRO A 117 -14.23 -18.28 -7.96
CA PRO A 117 -15.48 -17.67 -7.51
C PRO A 117 -15.31 -17.04 -6.15
N ALA A 118 -15.70 -15.78 -6.01
CA ALA A 118 -15.71 -15.06 -4.74
C ALA A 118 -17.07 -15.26 -4.05
N SER A 119 -17.08 -15.34 -2.73
CA SER A 119 -18.28 -15.10 -1.97
C SER A 119 -18.53 -13.60 -1.87
N ALA A 120 -19.80 -13.20 -2.01
CA ALA A 120 -20.20 -11.81 -1.90
C ALA A 120 -21.46 -11.70 -1.05
N ARG A 121 -21.47 -10.78 -0.11
CA ARG A 121 -22.64 -10.49 0.72
C ARG A 121 -22.80 -8.98 0.93
N ILE A 122 -24.04 -8.60 1.13
CA ILE A 122 -24.39 -7.23 1.52
C ILE A 122 -24.68 -7.27 3.01
N ASP A 123 -23.99 -6.40 3.75
CA ASP A 123 -24.24 -6.21 5.17
C ASP A 123 -25.14 -4.99 5.32
N THR A 124 -26.37 -5.25 5.77
CA THR A 124 -27.38 -4.21 6.07
C THR A 124 -27.52 -3.96 7.57
N ASP A 125 -26.79 -4.70 8.40
CA ASP A 125 -26.88 -4.64 9.84
C ASP A 125 -25.81 -3.68 10.41
N PHE A 126 -26.02 -2.39 10.17
CA PHE A 126 -25.14 -1.33 10.66
C PHE A 126 -25.87 -0.45 11.68
N SER A 127 -25.15 -0.02 12.70
CA SER A 127 -25.67 0.92 13.69
C SER A 127 -25.85 2.31 13.09
N GLU A 128 -26.83 3.07 13.58
CA GLU A 128 -27.06 4.47 13.19
C GLU A 128 -25.80 5.35 13.34
N GLU A 129 -24.88 4.97 14.24
CA GLU A 129 -23.62 5.67 14.44
C GLU A 129 -22.70 5.60 13.21
N VAL A 130 -22.83 4.60 12.35
CA VAL A 130 -22.02 4.38 11.15
C VAL A 130 -22.59 5.17 9.96
N VAL A 131 -23.89 5.50 9.98
CA VAL A 131 -24.55 6.25 8.91
C VAL A 131 -23.86 7.60 8.68
N GLY A 132 -23.54 7.91 7.43
CA GLY A 132 -22.85 9.14 7.04
C GLY A 132 -21.32 9.09 7.15
N ARG A 133 -20.74 8.07 7.78
CA ARG A 133 -19.28 7.87 7.84
C ARG A 133 -18.76 7.13 6.59
N PRO A 134 -17.48 7.28 6.22
CA PRO A 134 -16.89 6.52 5.11
C PRO A 134 -17.07 5.00 5.25
N MET A 135 -17.07 4.47 6.48
CA MET A 135 -17.28 3.05 6.77
C MET A 135 -18.67 2.53 6.37
N ALA A 136 -19.65 3.43 6.23
CA ALA A 136 -20.98 3.11 5.74
C ALA A 136 -21.05 2.98 4.22
N ARG A 137 -19.93 3.16 3.52
CA ARG A 137 -19.85 3.18 2.04
C ARG A 137 -18.57 2.48 1.60
N GLN A 138 -18.47 1.20 1.92
CA GLN A 138 -17.26 0.43 1.62
C GLN A 138 -17.59 -0.97 1.09
N VAL A 139 -16.63 -1.51 0.37
CA VAL A 139 -16.53 -2.96 0.15
C VAL A 139 -15.27 -3.44 0.84
N GLU A 140 -15.41 -4.35 1.77
CA GLU A 140 -14.31 -5.06 2.40
C GLU A 140 -14.05 -6.34 1.60
N VAL A 141 -12.80 -6.55 1.20
CA VAL A 141 -12.36 -7.73 0.47
C VAL A 141 -11.31 -8.45 1.29
N THR A 142 -11.57 -9.69 1.66
CA THR A 142 -10.63 -10.57 2.35
C THR A 142 -10.14 -11.64 1.38
N LEU A 143 -8.84 -11.65 1.11
CA LEU A 143 -8.17 -12.65 0.29
C LEU A 143 -7.40 -13.59 1.21
N ALA A 144 -7.78 -14.86 1.26
CA ALA A 144 -6.97 -15.89 1.87
C ALA A 144 -5.99 -16.43 0.82
N ALA A 145 -4.70 -16.45 1.17
CA ALA A 145 -3.65 -16.88 0.26
C ALA A 145 -2.63 -17.77 0.96
N TYR A 146 -1.93 -18.61 0.21
CA TYR A 146 -0.85 -19.45 0.71
C TYR A 146 0.33 -19.45 -0.25
N ASN A 147 1.51 -19.82 0.27
CA ASN A 147 2.70 -19.95 -0.53
C ASN A 147 2.78 -21.40 -1.11
N PRO A 148 2.65 -21.56 -2.44
CA PRO A 148 2.69 -22.90 -3.04
C PRO A 148 4.08 -23.57 -2.97
N ALA A 149 5.15 -22.83 -2.66
CA ALA A 149 6.50 -23.35 -2.56
C ALA A 149 6.81 -23.99 -1.19
N ILE A 150 5.92 -23.86 -0.20
CA ILE A 150 6.10 -24.35 1.18
C ILE A 150 5.16 -25.54 1.48
N GLY A 151 4.31 -25.91 0.53
CA GLY A 151 3.35 -27.01 0.66
C GLY A 151 3.92 -28.40 0.32
#